data_0743144dbf07fc0c08156153e06b2dd0
#
_entry.id   0743144dbf07fc0c08156153e06b2dd0
#
_cell.length_a   1.000
_cell.length_b   1.000
_cell.length_c   1.000
_cell.angle_alpha   90.00
_cell.angle_beta   90.00
_cell.angle_gamma   90.00
#
_symmetry.space_group_name_H-M   'P 1'
#
loop_
_entity.id
_entity.type
_entity.pdbx_description
1 polymer ?
#
loop_
_entity_poly.entity_id
_entity_poly.type
_entity_poly.pdbx_seq_one_letter_code
_entity_poly.pdbx_strand_id
1 'polypeptide(L)'
;QLKQLYDYPITGTELQVRKRTEIRDLFVLQCLVGQRVGDMQKFFNGDNEKDEEEDTISIIQQKTKARAIIPLTPLAKEIISKYQNTELKYYKPSNSNLNAELRIIAEEAGLNIPITFEDKDGKQVKPLFELVHTHTARHTFITIMCRRDIPKETIIIATGHEDTKMIDKVYSHLSNKDKAQKVS
;
A
#
# COMPACT_ATOMS: atom_id res chain seq x y z
N GLN A 1 4.85 0.13 -11.84
CA GLN A 1 4.83 -1.07 -10.98
C GLN A 1 3.44 -1.31 -10.38
N LEU A 2 2.81 -0.35 -9.66
CA LEU A 2 1.45 -0.55 -9.11
C LEU A 2 0.42 -0.77 -10.20
N LYS A 3 0.47 0.00 -11.30
CA LYS A 3 -0.41 -0.21 -12.46
C LYS A 3 -0.16 -1.58 -13.11
N GLN A 4 1.08 -1.96 -13.30
CA GLN A 4 1.47 -3.28 -13.83
C GLN A 4 0.89 -4.42 -12.98
N LEU A 5 0.97 -4.31 -11.64
CA LEU A 5 0.41 -5.28 -10.72
C LEU A 5 -1.13 -5.32 -10.81
N TYR A 6 -1.79 -4.16 -10.84
CA TYR A 6 -3.25 -4.07 -10.91
C TYR A 6 -3.81 -4.62 -12.22
N ASP A 7 -3.16 -4.32 -13.34
CA ASP A 7 -3.58 -4.74 -14.68
C ASP A 7 -3.24 -6.21 -14.98
N TYR A 8 -2.44 -6.88 -14.13
CA TYR A 8 -2.06 -8.28 -14.35
C TYR A 8 -3.28 -9.19 -14.32
N PRO A 9 -3.53 -9.96 -15.41
CA PRO A 9 -4.67 -10.86 -15.49
C PRO A 9 -4.43 -12.10 -14.62
N ILE A 10 -5.17 -12.22 -13.53
CA ILE A 10 -5.11 -13.41 -12.67
C ILE A 10 -5.75 -14.60 -13.39
N THR A 11 -5.02 -15.70 -13.49
CA THR A 11 -5.47 -16.95 -14.11
C THR A 11 -5.47 -18.10 -13.10
N GLY A 12 -6.19 -19.18 -13.41
CA GLY A 12 -6.28 -20.37 -12.57
C GLY A 12 -7.72 -20.89 -12.40
N THR A 13 -7.94 -21.67 -11.36
CA THR A 13 -9.31 -22.09 -11.00
C THR A 13 -10.13 -20.90 -10.53
N GLU A 14 -11.46 -20.98 -10.60
CA GLU A 14 -12.36 -19.92 -10.15
C GLU A 14 -12.05 -19.44 -8.73
N LEU A 15 -11.78 -20.36 -7.81
CA LEU A 15 -11.40 -20.05 -6.45
C LEU A 15 -10.04 -19.30 -6.37
N GLN A 16 -9.05 -19.71 -7.15
CA GLN A 16 -7.74 -19.05 -7.21
C GLN A 16 -7.87 -17.63 -7.78
N VAL A 17 -8.62 -17.48 -8.87
CA VAL A 17 -8.88 -16.17 -9.49
C VAL A 17 -9.56 -15.25 -8.50
N ARG A 18 -10.64 -15.68 -7.84
CA ARG A 18 -11.34 -14.87 -6.83
C ARG A 18 -10.43 -14.47 -5.68
N LYS A 19 -9.69 -15.42 -5.09
CA LYS A 19 -8.78 -15.19 -3.96
C LYS A 19 -7.67 -14.20 -4.33
N ARG A 20 -6.97 -14.46 -5.43
CA ARG A 20 -5.81 -13.66 -5.86
C ARG A 20 -6.23 -12.27 -6.35
N THR A 21 -7.41 -12.15 -6.99
CA THR A 21 -7.95 -10.84 -7.38
C THR A 21 -8.21 -9.96 -6.16
N GLU A 22 -8.88 -10.50 -5.12
CA GLU A 22 -9.07 -9.75 -3.87
C GLU A 22 -7.72 -9.34 -3.27
N ILE A 23 -6.76 -10.26 -3.18
CA ILE A 23 -5.44 -9.99 -2.59
C ILE A 23 -4.69 -8.92 -3.39
N ARG A 24 -4.67 -8.99 -4.72
CA ARG A 24 -4.03 -8.03 -5.61
C ARG A 24 -4.63 -6.62 -5.47
N ASP A 25 -5.94 -6.53 -5.62
CA ASP A 25 -6.67 -5.27 -5.62
C ASP A 25 -6.53 -4.56 -4.27
N LEU A 26 -6.67 -5.30 -3.18
CA LEU A 26 -6.58 -4.74 -1.84
C LEU A 26 -5.15 -4.37 -1.44
N PHE A 27 -4.15 -5.05 -1.95
CA PHE A 27 -2.75 -4.64 -1.79
C PHE A 27 -2.47 -3.33 -2.55
N VAL A 28 -2.97 -3.21 -3.80
CA VAL A 28 -2.87 -1.97 -4.56
C VAL A 28 -3.58 -0.83 -3.84
N LEU A 29 -4.81 -1.06 -3.37
CA LEU A 29 -5.53 -0.07 -2.56
C LEU A 29 -4.72 0.31 -1.32
N GLN A 30 -4.15 -0.65 -0.60
CA GLN A 30 -3.32 -0.37 0.58
C GLN A 30 -2.11 0.51 0.24
N CYS A 31 -1.49 0.33 -0.94
CA CYS A 31 -0.42 1.22 -1.44
C CYS A 31 -0.91 2.64 -1.76
N LEU A 32 -2.19 2.82 -2.04
CA LEU A 32 -2.79 4.12 -2.38
C LEU A 32 -3.37 4.86 -1.16
N VAL A 33 -3.70 4.13 -0.08
CA VAL A 33 -4.33 4.72 1.13
C VAL A 33 -3.45 4.67 2.37
N GLY A 34 -2.35 3.92 2.34
CA GLY A 34 -1.34 3.89 3.41
C GLY A 34 -1.78 3.26 4.74
N GLN A 35 -2.91 2.56 4.78
CA GLN A 35 -3.44 1.99 6.02
C GLN A 35 -2.85 0.63 6.36
N ARG A 36 -3.02 0.18 7.61
CA ARG A 36 -2.63 -1.18 8.02
C ARG A 36 -3.62 -2.20 7.47
N VAL A 37 -3.17 -3.43 7.21
CA VAL A 37 -4.04 -4.50 6.70
C VAL A 37 -5.27 -4.74 7.60
N GLY A 38 -5.15 -4.56 8.92
CA GLY A 38 -6.27 -4.68 9.85
C GLY A 38 -7.33 -3.57 9.74
N ASP A 39 -6.97 -2.45 9.12
CA ASP A 39 -7.91 -1.33 8.92
C ASP A 39 -8.60 -1.37 7.54
N MET A 40 -8.17 -2.26 6.63
CA MET A 40 -8.68 -2.28 5.25
C MET A 40 -10.18 -2.57 5.15
N GLN A 41 -10.73 -3.42 6.02
CA GLN A 41 -12.18 -3.70 6.03
C GLN A 41 -13.05 -2.46 6.24
N LYS A 42 -12.52 -1.45 6.95
CA LYS A 42 -13.25 -0.20 7.25
C LYS A 42 -13.64 0.61 6.03
N PHE A 43 -12.94 0.44 4.93
CA PHE A 43 -13.27 1.10 3.66
C PHE A 43 -14.58 0.58 3.02
N PHE A 44 -15.06 -0.60 3.45
CA PHE A 44 -16.12 -1.33 2.76
C PHE A 44 -17.36 -1.61 3.60
N ASN A 45 -17.28 -1.48 4.93
CA ASN A 45 -18.36 -1.87 5.87
C ASN A 45 -19.08 -0.69 6.53
N GLY A 46 -18.84 0.53 6.03
CA GLY A 46 -19.46 1.74 6.60
C GLY A 46 -18.76 2.32 7.84
N ASP A 47 -17.66 1.71 8.33
CA ASP A 47 -16.83 2.26 9.42
C ASP A 47 -15.90 3.39 8.94
N ASN A 48 -16.44 4.25 8.05
CA ASN A 48 -15.72 5.36 7.44
C ASN A 48 -16.66 6.54 7.19
N GLU A 49 -16.07 7.72 7.08
CA GLU A 49 -16.78 8.94 6.68
C GLU A 49 -16.15 9.43 5.36
N LYS A 50 -16.99 9.65 4.35
CA LYS A 50 -16.58 10.17 3.04
C LYS A 50 -16.85 11.65 2.98
N ASP A 51 -15.89 12.39 2.46
CA ASP A 51 -16.04 13.78 2.04
C ASP A 51 -15.85 13.81 0.52
N GLU A 52 -16.96 14.00 -0.20
CA GLU A 52 -16.97 14.00 -1.66
C GLU A 52 -16.40 15.29 -2.25
N GLU A 53 -16.51 16.43 -1.54
CA GLU A 53 -15.99 17.72 -2.00
C GLU A 53 -14.47 17.75 -1.95
N GLU A 54 -13.88 17.18 -0.88
CA GLU A 54 -12.43 17.12 -0.67
C GLU A 54 -11.79 15.84 -1.23
N ASP A 55 -12.59 14.93 -1.83
CA ASP A 55 -12.10 13.63 -2.30
C ASP A 55 -11.35 12.83 -1.23
N THR A 56 -11.84 12.85 0.00
CA THR A 56 -11.21 12.15 1.12
C THR A 56 -12.13 11.12 1.76
N ILE A 57 -11.51 10.18 2.47
CA ILE A 57 -12.18 9.24 3.36
C ILE A 57 -11.48 9.24 4.71
N SER A 58 -12.24 9.26 5.80
CA SER A 58 -11.65 9.14 7.13
C SER A 58 -12.09 7.87 7.85
N ILE A 59 -11.14 7.30 8.60
CA ILE A 59 -11.33 6.12 9.41
C ILE A 59 -10.69 6.30 10.79
N ILE A 60 -11.24 5.64 11.81
CA ILE A 60 -10.58 5.50 13.10
C ILE A 60 -9.73 4.23 13.07
N GLN A 61 -8.42 4.36 13.21
CA GLN A 61 -7.50 3.22 13.15
C GLN A 61 -7.69 2.28 14.35
N GLN A 62 -7.61 0.98 14.10
CA GLN A 62 -7.80 -0.04 15.13
C GLN A 62 -6.72 0.01 16.22
N LYS A 63 -5.46 0.16 15.82
CA LYS A 63 -4.31 0.09 16.74
C LYS A 63 -4.10 1.38 17.55
N THR A 64 -4.06 2.53 16.89
CA THR A 64 -3.70 3.82 17.50
C THR A 64 -4.92 4.61 17.97
N LYS A 65 -6.13 4.22 17.56
CA LYS A 65 -7.37 4.99 17.74
C LYS A 65 -7.33 6.39 17.13
N ALA A 66 -6.29 6.69 16.36
CA ALA A 66 -6.18 7.95 15.65
C ALA A 66 -7.16 8.00 14.46
N ARG A 67 -7.70 9.18 14.20
CA ARG A 67 -8.45 9.46 12.98
C ARG A 67 -7.44 9.70 11.86
N ALA A 68 -7.52 8.92 10.79
CA ALA A 68 -6.76 9.12 9.56
C ALA A 68 -7.68 9.72 8.50
N ILE A 69 -7.24 10.81 7.85
CA ILE A 69 -7.92 11.46 6.72
C ILE A 69 -7.09 11.19 5.48
N ILE A 70 -7.68 10.48 4.53
CA ILE A 70 -6.96 9.84 3.43
C ILE A 70 -7.48 10.39 2.11
N PRO A 71 -6.63 11.04 1.28
CA PRO A 71 -7.01 11.47 -0.06
C PRO A 71 -7.22 10.25 -0.97
N LEU A 72 -8.27 10.27 -1.77
CA LEU A 72 -8.62 9.19 -2.67
C LEU A 72 -8.24 9.52 -4.12
N THR A 73 -7.37 8.70 -4.69
CA THR A 73 -7.09 8.72 -6.13
C THR A 73 -8.25 8.06 -6.91
N PRO A 74 -8.42 8.33 -8.22
CA PRO A 74 -9.44 7.67 -9.04
C PRO A 74 -9.39 6.14 -8.93
N LEU A 75 -8.19 5.54 -8.96
CA LEU A 75 -8.02 4.09 -8.81
C LEU A 75 -8.43 3.61 -7.41
N ALA A 76 -8.14 4.39 -6.36
CA ALA A 76 -8.58 4.02 -5.01
C ALA A 76 -10.12 4.02 -4.91
N LYS A 77 -10.79 5.01 -5.50
CA LYS A 77 -12.26 5.09 -5.56
C LYS A 77 -12.85 3.90 -6.32
N GLU A 78 -12.26 3.54 -7.47
CA GLU A 78 -12.67 2.38 -8.27
C GLU A 78 -12.62 1.08 -7.44
N ILE A 79 -11.49 0.81 -6.77
CA ILE A 79 -11.33 -0.39 -5.95
C ILE A 79 -12.30 -0.37 -4.76
N ILE A 80 -12.46 0.77 -4.08
CA ILE A 80 -13.41 0.90 -2.96
C ILE A 80 -14.83 0.61 -3.44
N SER A 81 -15.24 1.16 -4.57
CA SER A 81 -16.58 0.90 -5.16
C SER A 81 -16.78 -0.58 -5.49
N LYS A 82 -15.76 -1.24 -6.05
CA LYS A 82 -15.80 -2.67 -6.40
C LYS A 82 -16.06 -3.58 -5.20
N TYR A 83 -15.55 -3.22 -4.02
CA TYR A 83 -15.67 -4.02 -2.79
C TYR A 83 -16.66 -3.43 -1.78
N GLN A 84 -17.44 -2.44 -2.16
CA GLN A 84 -18.41 -1.82 -1.25
C GLN A 84 -19.42 -2.86 -0.71
N ASN A 85 -19.69 -2.80 0.59
CA ASN A 85 -20.56 -3.75 1.31
C ASN A 85 -20.07 -5.22 1.23
N THR A 86 -18.79 -5.43 0.97
CA THR A 86 -18.18 -6.76 0.91
C THR A 86 -17.36 -7.04 2.16
N GLU A 87 -17.56 -8.21 2.77
CA GLU A 87 -16.64 -8.73 3.78
C GLU A 87 -15.41 -9.33 3.11
N LEU A 88 -14.22 -8.83 3.49
CA LEU A 88 -12.95 -9.34 2.97
C LEU A 88 -12.68 -10.75 3.50
N LYS A 89 -12.46 -11.68 2.58
CA LYS A 89 -12.23 -13.09 2.91
C LYS A 89 -10.74 -13.44 2.98
N TYR A 90 -9.95 -12.84 2.11
CA TYR A 90 -8.56 -13.23 1.91
C TYR A 90 -7.56 -12.13 2.30
N TYR A 91 -7.91 -10.85 2.14
CA TYR A 91 -7.05 -9.73 2.51
C TYR A 91 -7.28 -9.28 3.96
N LYS A 92 -6.80 -10.08 4.91
CA LYS A 92 -6.96 -9.82 6.34
C LYS A 92 -5.78 -10.35 7.17
N PRO A 93 -5.53 -9.79 8.39
CA PRO A 93 -4.39 -10.18 9.22
C PRO A 93 -4.37 -11.65 9.62
N SER A 94 -5.53 -12.28 9.74
CA SER A 94 -5.67 -13.70 10.10
C SER A 94 -5.29 -14.67 8.97
N ASN A 95 -5.08 -14.19 7.73
CA ASN A 95 -4.63 -15.03 6.63
C ASN A 95 -3.10 -15.19 6.67
N SER A 96 -2.62 -16.28 7.24
CA SER A 96 -1.18 -16.60 7.34
C SER A 96 -0.46 -16.68 6.00
N ASN A 97 -1.19 -17.01 4.92
CA ASN A 97 -0.64 -17.16 3.56
C ASN A 97 -0.68 -15.86 2.75
N LEU A 98 -1.21 -14.76 3.30
CA LEU A 98 -1.42 -13.52 2.54
C LEU A 98 -0.14 -13.01 1.86
N ASN A 99 0.97 -12.94 2.59
CA ASN A 99 2.24 -12.44 2.03
C ASN A 99 2.86 -13.42 1.01
N ALA A 100 2.63 -14.72 1.15
CA ALA A 100 3.09 -15.72 0.18
C ALA A 100 2.33 -15.56 -1.15
N GLU A 101 1.01 -15.44 -1.11
CA GLU A 101 0.19 -15.18 -2.29
C GLU A 101 0.53 -13.84 -2.96
N LEU A 102 0.79 -12.79 -2.19
CA LEU A 102 1.24 -11.50 -2.72
C LEU A 102 2.54 -11.62 -3.52
N ARG A 103 3.52 -12.40 -3.03
CA ARG A 103 4.78 -12.61 -3.74
C ARG A 103 4.57 -13.38 -5.04
N ILE A 104 3.74 -14.43 -5.02
CA ILE A 104 3.40 -15.20 -6.23
C ILE A 104 2.75 -14.27 -7.27
N ILE A 105 1.76 -13.46 -6.89
CA ILE A 105 1.10 -12.53 -7.79
C ILE A 105 2.09 -11.49 -8.32
N ALA A 106 2.98 -10.97 -7.48
CA ALA A 106 3.99 -9.98 -7.86
C ALA A 106 5.03 -10.56 -8.82
N GLU A 107 5.45 -11.81 -8.61
CA GLU A 107 6.34 -12.55 -9.51
C GLU A 107 5.69 -12.79 -10.87
N GLU A 108 4.48 -13.35 -10.89
CA GLU A 108 3.69 -13.58 -12.09
C GLU A 108 3.40 -12.30 -12.88
N ALA A 109 3.19 -11.16 -12.17
CA ALA A 109 3.05 -9.85 -12.78
C ALA A 109 4.38 -9.24 -13.28
N GLY A 110 5.49 -9.95 -13.15
CA GLY A 110 6.80 -9.52 -13.66
C GLY A 110 7.50 -8.43 -12.84
N LEU A 111 7.27 -8.35 -11.52
CA LEU A 111 7.98 -7.41 -10.65
C LEU A 111 9.39 -7.92 -10.29
N ASN A 112 10.23 -8.15 -11.31
CA ASN A 112 11.55 -8.80 -11.18
C ASN A 112 12.72 -7.80 -11.01
N ILE A 113 12.44 -6.49 -10.85
CA ILE A 113 13.47 -5.47 -10.74
C ILE A 113 14.36 -5.76 -9.53
N PRO A 114 15.72 -5.80 -9.69
CA PRO A 114 16.62 -6.02 -8.58
C PRO A 114 16.61 -4.81 -7.64
N ILE A 115 16.38 -5.06 -6.36
CA ILE A 115 16.41 -4.06 -5.29
C ILE A 115 17.60 -4.33 -4.40
N THR A 116 18.47 -3.34 -4.26
CA THR A 116 19.58 -3.36 -3.31
C THR A 116 19.14 -2.74 -2.00
N PHE A 117 19.36 -3.45 -0.89
CA PHE A 117 19.11 -2.97 0.46
C PHE A 117 20.22 -3.49 1.40
N GLU A 118 20.32 -2.91 2.58
CA GLU A 118 21.26 -3.32 3.62
C GLU A 118 20.47 -3.86 4.80
N ASP A 119 20.86 -5.03 5.27
CA ASP A 119 20.34 -5.67 6.48
C ASP A 119 21.49 -6.01 7.46
N LYS A 120 21.19 -6.77 8.50
CA LYS A 120 22.18 -7.21 9.52
C LYS A 120 23.32 -8.07 8.93
N ASP A 121 23.08 -8.71 7.79
CA ASP A 121 24.03 -9.59 7.11
C ASP A 121 24.78 -8.83 5.98
N GLY A 122 24.59 -7.52 5.85
CA GLY A 122 25.24 -6.63 4.89
C GLY A 122 24.38 -6.27 3.69
N LYS A 123 25.04 -5.90 2.58
CA LYS A 123 24.37 -5.46 1.36
C LYS A 123 23.79 -6.66 0.60
N GLN A 124 22.50 -6.65 0.39
CA GLN A 124 21.71 -7.69 -0.29
C GLN A 124 21.11 -7.17 -1.59
N VAL A 125 20.89 -8.07 -2.54
CA VAL A 125 20.13 -7.79 -3.78
C VAL A 125 19.06 -8.86 -3.93
N LYS A 126 17.80 -8.44 -4.01
CA LYS A 126 16.66 -9.34 -4.24
C LYS A 126 15.73 -8.77 -5.30
N PRO A 127 15.01 -9.62 -6.05
CA PRO A 127 13.96 -9.14 -6.95
C PRO A 127 12.82 -8.52 -6.12
N LEU A 128 12.19 -7.49 -6.68
CA LEU A 128 11.15 -6.72 -5.97
C LEU A 128 10.04 -7.62 -5.41
N PHE A 129 9.62 -8.65 -6.16
CA PHE A 129 8.52 -9.53 -5.72
C PHE A 129 8.81 -10.25 -4.40
N GLU A 130 10.06 -10.61 -4.10
CA GLU A 130 10.44 -11.24 -2.81
C GLU A 130 10.26 -10.28 -1.62
N LEU A 131 10.33 -8.98 -1.86
CA LEU A 131 10.21 -7.94 -0.85
C LEU A 131 8.75 -7.48 -0.65
N VAL A 132 7.82 -7.97 -1.48
CA VAL A 132 6.40 -7.59 -1.38
C VAL A 132 5.75 -8.28 -0.18
N HIS A 133 5.18 -7.47 0.70
CA HIS A 133 4.37 -7.89 1.84
C HIS A 133 3.46 -6.73 2.30
N THR A 134 2.48 -6.99 3.14
CA THR A 134 1.48 -5.98 3.55
C THR A 134 2.09 -4.70 4.17
N HIS A 135 3.24 -4.78 4.82
CA HIS A 135 3.92 -3.58 5.35
C HIS A 135 4.57 -2.75 4.25
N THR A 136 5.03 -3.36 3.14
CA THR A 136 5.61 -2.58 2.02
C THR A 136 4.57 -1.69 1.35
N ALA A 137 3.29 -2.03 1.41
CA ALA A 137 2.23 -1.18 0.88
C ALA A 137 2.21 0.20 1.57
N ARG A 138 2.30 0.23 2.89
CA ARG A 138 2.31 1.49 3.65
C ARG A 138 3.60 2.30 3.41
N HIS A 139 4.74 1.63 3.29
CA HIS A 139 5.98 2.28 2.86
C HIS A 139 5.88 2.87 1.46
N THR A 140 5.23 2.15 0.54
CA THR A 140 4.97 2.63 -0.82
C THR A 140 4.12 3.89 -0.82
N PHE A 141 3.03 3.94 -0.05
CA PHE A 141 2.21 5.14 0.12
C PHE A 141 3.05 6.34 0.57
N ILE A 142 3.82 6.19 1.66
CA ILE A 142 4.67 7.26 2.18
C ILE A 142 5.68 7.72 1.13
N THR A 143 6.32 6.78 0.41
CA THR A 143 7.26 7.10 -0.67
C THR A 143 6.60 7.88 -1.80
N ILE A 144 5.37 7.51 -2.20
CA ILE A 144 4.61 8.24 -3.23
C ILE A 144 4.30 9.67 -2.76
N MET A 145 3.85 9.82 -1.51
CA MET A 145 3.53 11.14 -0.94
C MET A 145 4.78 12.02 -0.83
N CYS A 146 5.89 11.47 -0.34
CA CYS A 146 7.16 12.20 -0.27
C CYS A 146 7.66 12.63 -1.66
N ARG A 147 7.53 11.78 -2.70
CA ARG A 147 7.91 12.12 -4.08
C ARG A 147 7.04 13.21 -4.71
N ARG A 148 5.84 13.40 -4.19
CA ARG A 148 4.91 14.45 -4.60
C ARG A 148 5.04 15.72 -3.76
N ASP A 149 6.10 15.80 -2.94
CA ASP A 149 6.38 16.91 -2.03
C ASP A 149 5.22 17.25 -1.07
N ILE A 150 4.42 16.23 -0.71
CA ILE A 150 3.35 16.38 0.28
C ILE A 150 3.99 16.63 1.66
N PRO A 151 3.53 17.65 2.40
CA PRO A 151 4.04 17.96 3.74
C PRO A 151 3.97 16.76 4.69
N LYS A 152 4.99 16.61 5.55
CA LYS A 152 5.09 15.49 6.50
C LYS A 152 3.89 15.42 7.43
N GLU A 153 3.38 16.55 7.86
CA GLU A 153 2.20 16.69 8.71
C GLU A 153 0.96 16.09 8.06
N THR A 154 0.78 16.32 6.75
CA THR A 154 -0.31 15.72 5.97
C THR A 154 -0.15 14.20 5.85
N ILE A 155 1.09 13.72 5.66
CA ILE A 155 1.37 12.28 5.61
C ILE A 155 1.08 11.61 6.95
N ILE A 156 1.41 12.27 8.07
CA ILE A 156 1.09 11.81 9.43
C ILE A 156 -0.41 11.67 9.61
N ILE A 157 -1.19 12.70 9.23
CA ILE A 157 -2.65 12.68 9.32
C ILE A 157 -3.22 11.53 8.48
N ALA A 158 -2.76 11.37 7.25
CA ALA A 158 -3.24 10.32 6.35
C ALA A 158 -2.86 8.92 6.84
N THR A 159 -1.71 8.74 7.46
CA THR A 159 -1.23 7.44 7.91
C THR A 159 -1.53 7.14 9.37
N GLY A 160 -1.88 8.14 10.18
CA GLY A 160 -2.08 7.99 11.63
C GLY A 160 -0.80 7.52 12.36
N HIS A 161 0.37 8.05 11.96
CA HIS A 161 1.60 7.85 12.70
C HIS A 161 1.65 8.78 13.92
N GLU A 162 2.27 8.29 15.00
CA GLU A 162 2.47 9.08 16.22
C GLU A 162 3.69 10.00 16.11
N ASP A 163 4.67 9.66 15.25
CA ASP A 163 5.89 10.42 15.04
C ASP A 163 6.32 10.46 13.56
N THR A 164 7.30 11.34 13.27
CA THR A 164 7.83 11.56 11.93
C THR A 164 8.96 10.61 11.52
N LYS A 165 9.53 9.83 12.45
CA LYS A 165 10.79 9.11 12.25
C LYS A 165 10.85 8.27 10.97
N MET A 166 9.77 7.54 10.66
CA MET A 166 9.71 6.73 9.45
C MET A 166 9.61 7.60 8.19
N ILE A 167 8.85 8.68 8.27
CA ILE A 167 8.68 9.64 7.18
C ILE A 167 10.00 10.36 6.92
N ASP A 168 10.71 10.79 7.98
CA ASP A 168 12.02 11.44 7.90
C ASP A 168 13.06 10.53 7.23
N LYS A 169 13.04 9.25 7.54
CA LYS A 169 13.91 8.25 6.89
C LYS A 169 13.65 8.18 5.39
N VAL A 170 12.39 8.15 4.96
CA VAL A 170 12.02 8.14 3.54
C VAL A 170 12.45 9.44 2.85
N TYR A 171 12.17 10.60 3.45
CA TYR A 171 12.58 11.91 2.92
C TYR A 171 14.09 12.02 2.75
N SER A 172 14.89 11.59 3.74
CA SER A 172 16.34 11.64 3.66
C SER A 172 16.90 10.79 2.51
N HIS A 173 16.35 9.60 2.29
CA HIS A 173 16.74 8.74 1.17
C HIS A 173 16.37 9.33 -0.19
N LEU A 174 15.18 9.92 -0.33
CA LEU A 174 14.72 10.53 -1.58
C LEU A 174 15.52 11.79 -1.91
N SER A 175 15.74 12.68 -0.93
CA SER A 175 16.49 13.92 -1.15
C SER A 175 17.94 13.67 -1.62
N ASN A 176 18.57 12.60 -1.18
CA ASN A 176 19.90 12.21 -1.62
C ASN A 176 19.92 11.68 -3.07
N LYS A 177 18.90 10.92 -3.48
CA LYS A 177 18.74 10.46 -4.87
C LYS A 177 18.40 11.59 -5.83
N ASP A 178 17.48 12.47 -5.45
CA ASP A 178 17.06 13.60 -6.28
C ASP A 178 18.18 14.64 -6.43
N LYS A 179 18.99 14.85 -5.40
CA LYS A 179 20.21 15.69 -5.48
C LYS A 179 21.23 15.10 -6.44
N ALA A 180 21.42 13.78 -6.45
CA ALA A 180 22.34 13.12 -7.38
C ALA A 180 21.87 13.22 -8.84
N GLN A 181 20.55 13.23 -9.11
CA GLN A 181 19.99 13.39 -10.46
C GLN A 181 19.96 14.84 -10.95
N LYS A 182 19.95 15.83 -10.06
CA LYS A 182 19.98 17.27 -10.42
C LYS A 182 21.41 17.79 -10.69
N VAL A 183 22.44 17.00 -10.41
CA VAL A 183 23.87 17.34 -10.62
C VAL A 183 24.44 16.64 -11.86
N SER A 184 23.67 15.78 -12.51
CA SER A 184 24.00 15.13 -13.79
C SER A 184 23.21 15.73 -14.94
#